data_758e2698cab7fc287517420731fa9cb1
#
_entry.id   758e2698cab7fc287517420731fa9cb1
#
_cell.length_a   1.000
_cell.length_b   1.000
_cell.length_c   1.000
_cell.angle_alpha   90.00
_cell.angle_beta   90.00
_cell.angle_gamma   90.00
#
_symmetry.space_group_name_H-M   'P 1'
#
loop_
_entity.id
_entity.type
_entity.pdbx_description
1 polymer ?
#
loop_
_entity_poly.entity_id
_entity_poly.type
_entity_poly.pdbx_seq_one_letter_code
_entity_poly.pdbx_strand_id
1 'polypeptide(L)'
;MGSTSHPDQPAAGRFGTLRQAARAASVPTRVASVLLAIEALTLLALGILQVLRGFGPDIDDVGRAESGGVLAIVGGLGVAVLAGGVLRNGXSFRSPTLVVQILCLPVAWGLVQSGRYGYGIPLLVVPLVIVVALLLAGGLGPVVPPRRGGGTG
;
A
#
# COMPACT_ATOMS: atom_id res chain seq x y z
N MET A 1 -32.77 -26.81 -23.07
CA MET A 1 -32.17 -27.26 -21.79
C MET A 1 -30.67 -27.20 -21.92
N GLY A 2 -30.08 -26.08 -21.57
CA GLY A 2 -28.64 -25.87 -21.56
C GLY A 2 -28.17 -25.60 -20.14
N SER A 3 -27.52 -26.58 -19.51
CA SER A 3 -26.92 -26.42 -18.21
C SER A 3 -25.59 -25.69 -18.39
N THR A 4 -25.54 -24.43 -18.00
CA THR A 4 -24.31 -23.67 -17.92
C THR A 4 -23.61 -24.03 -16.64
N SER A 5 -22.75 -25.03 -16.71
CA SER A 5 -21.81 -25.32 -15.63
C SER A 5 -20.81 -24.18 -15.55
N HIS A 6 -20.91 -23.40 -14.50
CA HIS A 6 -19.96 -22.35 -14.17
C HIS A 6 -18.70 -23.05 -13.58
N PRO A 7 -17.57 -23.03 -14.25
CA PRO A 7 -16.38 -23.67 -13.67
C PRO A 7 -15.87 -22.83 -12.51
N ASP A 8 -15.82 -23.42 -11.33
CA ASP A 8 -15.14 -22.86 -10.17
C ASP A 8 -13.69 -22.60 -10.53
N GLN A 9 -13.34 -21.35 -10.76
CA GLN A 9 -11.95 -20.98 -10.99
C GLN A 9 -11.20 -21.03 -9.65
N PRO A 10 -10.24 -21.93 -9.51
CA PRO A 10 -9.54 -22.08 -8.24
C PRO A 10 -8.66 -20.88 -7.90
N ALA A 11 -8.43 -20.70 -6.61
CA ALA A 11 -7.61 -19.61 -6.03
C ALA A 11 -6.21 -19.49 -6.65
N ALA A 12 -5.72 -20.56 -7.28
CA ALA A 12 -4.45 -20.58 -8.03
C ALA A 12 -4.36 -19.50 -9.13
N GLY A 13 -5.50 -19.07 -9.68
CA GLY A 13 -5.54 -18.03 -10.72
C GLY A 13 -5.07 -16.65 -10.23
N ARG A 14 -5.33 -16.31 -8.97
CA ARG A 14 -4.97 -14.98 -8.43
C ARG A 14 -3.47 -14.78 -8.28
N PHE A 15 -2.74 -15.82 -7.86
CA PHE A 15 -1.27 -15.75 -7.75
C PHE A 15 -0.60 -15.72 -9.12
N GLY A 16 -1.16 -16.43 -10.10
CA GLY A 16 -0.69 -16.38 -11.50
C GLY A 16 -0.80 -14.97 -12.09
N THR A 17 -1.94 -14.30 -11.88
CA THR A 17 -2.15 -12.94 -12.37
C THR A 17 -1.22 -11.92 -11.71
N LEU A 18 -0.92 -12.08 -10.41
CA LEU A 18 0.03 -11.21 -9.70
C LEU A 18 1.45 -11.39 -10.23
N ARG A 19 1.87 -12.64 -10.50
CA ARG A 19 3.20 -12.91 -11.09
C ARG A 19 3.34 -12.32 -12.48
N GLN A 20 2.30 -12.43 -13.31
CA GLN A 20 2.29 -11.84 -14.66
C GLN A 20 2.34 -10.31 -14.57
N ALA A 21 1.53 -9.70 -13.69
CA ALA A 21 1.53 -8.26 -13.45
C ALA A 21 2.91 -7.78 -12.98
N ALA A 22 3.56 -8.54 -12.09
CA ALA A 22 4.89 -8.21 -11.60
C ALA A 22 5.94 -8.25 -12.70
N ARG A 23 5.84 -9.21 -13.66
CA ARG A 23 6.78 -9.30 -14.79
C ARG A 23 6.59 -8.18 -15.82
N ALA A 24 5.34 -7.75 -16.00
CA ALA A 24 4.99 -6.68 -16.95
C ALA A 24 5.23 -5.27 -16.38
N ALA A 25 5.27 -5.12 -15.05
CA ALA A 25 5.41 -3.83 -14.39
C ALA A 25 6.83 -3.26 -14.57
N SER A 26 6.90 -1.92 -14.68
CA SER A 26 8.19 -1.21 -14.71
C SER A 26 8.94 -1.39 -13.38
N VAL A 27 10.25 -1.24 -13.41
CA VAL A 27 11.11 -1.39 -12.22
C VAL A 27 10.63 -0.49 -11.07
N PRO A 28 10.37 0.82 -11.26
CA PRO A 28 9.89 1.64 -10.14
C PRO A 28 8.52 1.21 -9.60
N THR A 29 7.62 0.69 -10.45
CA THR A 29 6.34 0.14 -9.99
C THR A 29 6.55 -1.10 -9.10
N ARG A 30 7.49 -1.97 -9.47
CA ARG A 30 7.82 -3.15 -8.65
C ARG A 30 8.40 -2.72 -7.30
N VAL A 31 9.34 -1.77 -7.30
CA VAL A 31 9.95 -1.24 -6.07
C VAL A 31 8.85 -0.69 -5.14
N ALA A 32 7.98 0.17 -5.68
CA ALA A 32 6.88 0.74 -4.89
C ALA A 32 5.96 -0.36 -4.30
N SER A 33 5.57 -1.36 -5.11
CA SER A 33 4.69 -2.44 -4.66
C SER A 33 5.36 -3.33 -3.60
N VAL A 34 6.65 -3.62 -3.75
CA VAL A 34 7.40 -4.43 -2.77
C VAL A 34 7.52 -3.67 -1.45
N LEU A 35 7.86 -2.38 -1.48
CA LEU A 35 7.96 -1.55 -0.28
C LEU A 35 6.60 -1.44 0.43
N LEU A 36 5.51 -1.24 -0.32
CA LEU A 36 4.14 -1.23 0.23
C LEU A 36 3.80 -2.59 0.86
N ALA A 37 4.19 -3.70 0.24
CA ALA A 37 3.95 -5.04 0.79
C ALA A 37 4.72 -5.25 2.10
N ILE A 38 5.98 -4.81 2.17
CA ILE A 38 6.79 -4.87 3.40
C ILE A 38 6.13 -4.02 4.49
N GLU A 39 5.71 -2.81 4.15
CA GLU A 39 5.02 -1.89 5.07
C GLU A 39 3.73 -2.52 5.61
N ALA A 40 2.91 -3.09 4.72
CA ALA A 40 1.68 -3.80 5.09
C ALA A 40 1.95 -4.95 6.06
N LEU A 41 2.95 -5.79 5.75
CA LEU A 41 3.32 -6.92 6.61
C LEU A 41 3.80 -6.45 7.98
N THR A 42 4.58 -5.37 8.02
CA THR A 42 5.07 -4.78 9.27
C THR A 42 3.90 -4.28 10.13
N LEU A 43 2.97 -3.54 9.52
CA LEU A 43 1.78 -3.03 10.23
C LEU A 43 0.90 -4.18 10.75
N LEU A 44 0.70 -5.22 9.94
CA LEU A 44 -0.09 -6.39 10.34
C LEU A 44 0.59 -7.13 11.50
N ALA A 45 1.90 -7.37 11.41
CA ALA A 45 2.65 -8.06 12.45
C ALA A 45 2.62 -7.28 13.77
N LEU A 46 2.90 -5.95 13.71
CA LEU A 46 2.88 -5.09 14.88
C LEU A 46 1.47 -4.95 15.47
N GLY A 47 0.46 -4.82 14.61
CA GLY A 47 -0.94 -4.74 15.05
C GLY A 47 -1.39 -6.01 15.77
N ILE A 48 -1.10 -7.17 15.19
CA ILE A 48 -1.42 -8.47 15.80
C ILE A 48 -0.68 -8.60 17.14
N LEU A 49 0.63 -8.29 17.15
CA LEU A 49 1.43 -8.37 18.39
C LEU A 49 0.88 -7.45 19.48
N GLN A 50 0.44 -6.24 19.11
CA GLN A 50 -0.14 -5.27 20.05
C GLN A 50 -1.48 -5.76 20.62
N VAL A 51 -2.35 -6.32 19.77
CA VAL A 51 -3.62 -6.91 20.21
C VAL A 51 -3.36 -8.09 21.17
N LEU A 52 -2.41 -8.98 20.81
CA LEU A 52 -2.08 -10.13 21.67
C LEU A 52 -1.52 -9.70 23.03
N ARG A 53 -0.71 -8.64 23.06
CA ARG A 53 -0.18 -8.06 24.31
C ARG A 53 -1.28 -7.42 25.16
N GLY A 54 -2.32 -6.87 24.54
CA GLY A 54 -3.46 -6.28 25.23
C GLY A 54 -4.26 -7.26 26.10
N PHE A 55 -4.12 -8.58 25.86
CA PHE A 55 -4.73 -9.62 26.71
C PHE A 55 -3.88 -10.04 27.91
N GLY A 56 -2.71 -9.38 28.15
CA GLY A 56 -1.85 -9.68 29.29
C GLY A 56 -2.39 -9.14 30.63
N PRO A 57 -1.97 -9.73 31.77
CA PRO A 57 -2.56 -9.37 33.09
C PRO A 57 -2.08 -8.04 33.67
N ASP A 58 -1.10 -7.37 33.10
CA ASP A 58 -0.41 -6.22 33.70
C ASP A 58 -0.61 -4.91 32.90
N ILE A 59 -1.78 -4.69 32.28
CA ILE A 59 -1.98 -3.51 31.44
C ILE A 59 -3.01 -2.58 32.06
N ASP A 60 -2.55 -1.41 32.51
CA ASP A 60 -3.40 -0.36 33.08
C ASP A 60 -4.28 0.36 32.03
N ASP A 61 -3.99 0.19 30.72
CA ASP A 61 -4.74 0.88 29.65
C ASP A 61 -4.96 -0.04 28.44
N VAL A 62 -5.72 -1.10 28.68
CA VAL A 62 -6.09 -2.13 27.69
C VAL A 62 -6.76 -1.49 26.45
N GLY A 63 -7.67 -0.55 26.68
CA GLY A 63 -8.42 0.10 25.60
C GLY A 63 -7.55 0.83 24.58
N ARG A 64 -6.49 1.49 25.04
CA ARG A 64 -5.54 2.19 24.16
C ARG A 64 -4.68 1.21 23.37
N ALA A 65 -4.22 0.12 24.01
CA ALA A 65 -3.41 -0.89 23.36
C ALA A 65 -4.20 -1.64 22.28
N GLU A 66 -5.43 -2.05 22.59
CA GLU A 66 -6.30 -2.76 21.64
C GLU A 66 -6.69 -1.90 20.44
N SER A 67 -7.11 -0.65 20.69
CA SER A 67 -7.53 0.26 19.61
C SER A 67 -6.37 0.56 18.65
N GLY A 68 -5.16 0.78 19.18
CA GLY A 68 -3.96 0.99 18.37
C GLY A 68 -3.61 -0.24 17.51
N GLY A 69 -3.70 -1.43 18.09
CA GLY A 69 -3.44 -2.68 17.40
C GLY A 69 -4.43 -2.95 16.28
N VAL A 70 -5.74 -2.78 16.55
CA VAL A 70 -6.80 -2.94 15.55
C VAL A 70 -6.61 -1.93 14.41
N LEU A 71 -6.32 -0.67 14.73
CA LEU A 71 -6.08 0.37 13.72
C LEU A 71 -4.87 0.01 12.83
N ALA A 72 -3.80 -0.54 13.42
CA ALA A 72 -2.62 -0.98 12.67
C ALA A 72 -2.96 -2.14 11.73
N ILE A 73 -3.82 -3.09 12.17
CA ILE A 73 -4.27 -4.20 11.31
C ILE A 73 -5.08 -3.67 10.13
N VAL A 74 -6.06 -2.78 10.39
CA VAL A 74 -6.91 -2.19 9.34
C VAL A 74 -6.04 -1.38 8.36
N GLY A 75 -5.11 -0.59 8.88
CA GLY A 75 -4.15 0.17 8.06
C GLY A 75 -3.28 -0.75 7.21
N GLY A 76 -2.75 -1.82 7.81
CA GLY A 76 -1.93 -2.81 7.12
C GLY A 76 -2.69 -3.51 5.98
N LEU A 77 -3.96 -3.87 6.21
CA LEU A 77 -4.82 -4.43 5.15
C LEU A 77 -5.03 -3.43 4.01
N GLY A 78 -5.27 -2.16 4.35
CA GLY A 78 -5.39 -1.09 3.37
C GLY A 78 -4.14 -0.94 2.51
N VAL A 79 -2.96 -0.89 3.14
CA VAL A 79 -1.68 -0.79 2.43
C VAL A 79 -1.42 -2.05 1.58
N ALA A 80 -1.83 -3.25 2.04
CA ALA A 80 -1.72 -4.49 1.25
C ALA A 80 -2.56 -4.41 -0.04
N VAL A 81 -3.78 -3.87 0.07
CA VAL A 81 -4.65 -3.63 -1.11
C VAL A 81 -3.98 -2.64 -2.06
N LEU A 82 -3.38 -1.56 -1.54
CA LEU A 82 -2.65 -0.58 -2.36
C LEU A 82 -1.44 -1.24 -3.06
N ALA A 83 -0.69 -2.09 -2.37
CA ALA A 83 0.46 -2.81 -2.94
C ALA A 83 0.05 -3.64 -4.16
N GLY A 84 -1.02 -4.44 -4.02
CA GLY A 84 -1.57 -5.24 -5.11
C GLY A 84 -2.18 -4.39 -6.22
N GLY A 85 -2.84 -3.30 -5.84
CA GLY A 85 -3.48 -2.35 -6.76
C GLY A 85 -2.47 -1.62 -7.65
N VAL A 86 -1.38 -1.12 -7.05
CA VAL A 86 -0.29 -0.45 -7.78
C VAL A 86 0.35 -1.41 -8.78
N LEU A 87 0.52 -2.67 -8.39
CA LEU A 87 1.14 -3.68 -9.26
C LEU A 87 0.25 -4.02 -10.47
N ARG A 88 -1.07 -4.11 -10.26
CA ARG A 88 -2.03 -4.56 -11.29
C ARG A 88 -2.56 -3.41 -12.15
N ASN A 89 -2.89 -2.27 -11.54
CA ASN A 89 -3.60 -1.15 -12.18
C ASN A 89 -2.93 0.18 -11.80
N GLY A 90 -1.66 0.30 -12.03
CA GLY A 90 -0.81 1.40 -11.61
C GLY A 90 -1.42 2.81 -11.60
N UNK A 91 -2.06 2.98 -12.47
CA UNK A 91 -2.56 4.23 -12.66
C UNK A 91 -3.54 4.64 -11.67
N SER A 92 -4.49 3.87 -11.47
CA SER A 92 -5.62 4.20 -10.60
C SER A 92 -5.23 4.21 -9.11
N PHE A 93 -4.25 3.40 -8.72
CA PHE A 93 -3.85 3.24 -7.33
C PHE A 93 -2.72 4.18 -6.89
N ARG A 94 -2.14 4.96 -7.82
CA ARG A 94 -1.09 5.92 -7.48
C ARG A 94 -1.58 7.04 -6.55
N SER A 95 -2.73 7.65 -6.87
CA SER A 95 -3.28 8.75 -6.06
C SER A 95 -3.55 8.35 -4.62
N PRO A 96 -4.32 7.27 -4.33
CA PRO A 96 -4.54 6.89 -2.94
C PRO A 96 -3.24 6.47 -2.24
N THR A 97 -2.32 5.83 -2.93
CA THR A 97 -1.02 5.48 -2.35
C THR A 97 -0.23 6.72 -1.97
N LEU A 98 -0.17 7.72 -2.87
CA LEU A 98 0.54 8.99 -2.59
C LEU A 98 -0.06 9.71 -1.38
N VAL A 99 -1.40 9.75 -1.27
CA VAL A 99 -2.07 10.38 -0.13
C VAL A 99 -1.67 9.69 1.18
N VAL A 100 -1.69 8.36 1.21
CA VAL A 100 -1.30 7.58 2.41
C VAL A 100 0.16 7.87 2.77
N GLN A 101 1.07 7.85 1.80
CA GLN A 101 2.49 8.10 2.05
C GLN A 101 2.75 9.53 2.54
N ILE A 102 2.05 10.54 1.99
CA ILE A 102 2.17 11.92 2.44
C ILE A 102 1.67 12.06 3.89
N LEU A 103 0.59 11.36 4.26
CA LEU A 103 0.06 11.37 5.63
C LEU A 103 1.01 10.69 6.62
N CYS A 104 1.85 9.75 6.18
CA CYS A 104 2.86 9.12 7.03
C CYS A 104 4.02 10.06 7.39
N LEU A 105 4.33 11.05 6.55
CA LEU A 105 5.48 11.94 6.75
C LEU A 105 5.43 12.76 8.04
N PRO A 106 4.31 13.47 8.38
CA PRO A 106 4.25 14.18 9.65
C PRO A 106 4.30 13.25 10.88
N VAL A 107 3.76 12.04 10.78
CA VAL A 107 3.86 11.04 11.86
C VAL A 107 5.31 10.62 12.06
N ALA A 108 6.01 10.32 10.97
CA ALA A 108 7.43 9.97 10.98
C ALA A 108 8.28 11.11 11.57
N TRP A 109 7.98 12.34 11.17
CA TRP A 109 8.68 13.52 11.68
C TRP A 109 8.48 13.68 13.18
N GLY A 110 7.25 13.51 13.68
CA GLY A 110 6.96 13.55 15.12
C GLY A 110 7.74 12.49 15.90
N LEU A 111 7.89 11.28 15.35
CA LEU A 111 8.70 10.20 15.97
C LEU A 111 10.19 10.59 16.03
N VAL A 112 10.72 11.19 14.97
CA VAL A 112 12.11 11.67 14.94
C VAL A 112 12.30 12.77 16.00
N GLN A 113 11.37 13.74 16.08
CA GLN A 113 11.45 14.83 17.09
C GLN A 113 11.36 14.30 18.53
N SER A 114 10.62 13.22 18.75
CA SER A 114 10.52 12.61 20.08
C SER A 114 11.71 11.69 20.44
N GLY A 115 12.77 11.67 19.61
CA GLY A 115 13.96 10.87 19.83
C GLY A 115 13.84 9.40 19.49
N ARG A 116 12.73 8.98 18.90
CA ARG A 116 12.48 7.57 18.52
C ARG A 116 13.02 7.28 17.12
N TYR A 117 14.32 7.48 16.94
CA TYR A 117 14.98 7.38 15.62
C TYR A 117 14.85 6.00 14.98
N GLY A 118 14.84 4.92 15.79
CA GLY A 118 14.72 3.55 15.29
C GLY A 118 13.43 3.28 14.52
N TYR A 119 12.36 3.99 14.83
CA TYR A 119 11.06 3.89 14.14
C TYR A 119 10.82 5.07 13.20
N GLY A 120 11.24 6.27 13.62
CA GLY A 120 11.00 7.50 12.85
C GLY A 120 11.75 7.54 11.52
N ILE A 121 13.02 7.09 11.50
CA ILE A 121 13.83 7.12 10.27
C ILE A 121 13.28 6.15 9.21
N PRO A 122 13.04 4.86 9.50
CA PRO A 122 12.42 3.99 8.50
C PRO A 122 11.05 4.49 8.02
N LEU A 123 10.21 5.00 8.94
CA LEU A 123 8.89 5.52 8.61
C LEU A 123 8.96 6.82 7.79
N LEU A 124 10.08 7.52 7.77
CA LEU A 124 10.33 8.69 6.93
C LEU A 124 10.86 8.26 5.55
N VAL A 125 11.85 7.37 5.54
CA VAL A 125 12.57 6.97 4.32
C VAL A 125 11.68 6.12 3.40
N VAL A 126 10.94 5.15 3.94
CA VAL A 126 10.14 4.21 3.13
C VAL A 126 9.04 4.94 2.35
N PRO A 127 8.19 5.78 2.97
CA PRO A 127 7.22 6.57 2.20
C PRO A 127 7.86 7.47 1.14
N LEU A 128 8.99 8.09 1.46
CA LEU A 128 9.68 8.96 0.52
C LEU A 128 10.15 8.18 -0.72
N VAL A 129 10.74 6.99 -0.51
CA VAL A 129 11.16 6.12 -1.62
C VAL A 129 9.96 5.67 -2.45
N ILE A 130 8.84 5.31 -1.81
CA ILE A 130 7.60 4.92 -2.49
C ILE A 130 7.07 6.07 -3.36
N VAL A 131 7.03 7.30 -2.80
CA VAL A 131 6.58 8.50 -3.53
C VAL A 131 7.47 8.72 -4.76
N VAL A 132 8.79 8.71 -4.58
CA VAL A 132 9.74 8.89 -5.70
C VAL A 132 9.56 7.78 -6.74
N ALA A 133 9.45 6.53 -6.32
CA ALA A 133 9.25 5.40 -7.23
C ALA A 133 7.95 5.54 -8.04
N LEU A 134 6.87 5.99 -7.40
CA LEU A 134 5.58 6.20 -8.08
C LEU A 134 5.62 7.37 -9.06
N LEU A 135 6.33 8.44 -8.71
CA LEU A 135 6.52 9.58 -9.61
C LEU A 135 7.33 9.18 -10.84
N LEU A 136 8.41 8.41 -10.64
CA LEU A 136 9.21 7.87 -11.74
C LEU A 136 8.42 6.88 -12.61
N ALA A 137 7.59 6.04 -12.00
CA ALA A 137 6.72 5.10 -12.71
C ALA A 137 5.63 5.83 -13.52
N GLY A 138 5.19 6.99 -13.03
CA GLY A 138 4.20 7.83 -13.70
C GLY A 138 4.70 8.44 -14.99
N GLY A 139 6.01 8.59 -15.09
CA GLY A 139 6.64 9.35 -16.15
C GLY A 139 6.23 10.84 -16.09
N LEU A 140 7.17 11.72 -16.24
CA LEU A 140 6.88 13.11 -16.57
C LEU A 140 6.49 13.17 -18.07
N GLY A 141 5.59 12.29 -18.47
CA GLY A 141 5.08 12.30 -19.83
C GLY A 141 4.43 13.65 -20.12
N PRO A 142 4.70 14.26 -21.28
CA PRO A 142 4.03 15.50 -21.64
C PRO A 142 2.52 15.26 -21.61
N VAL A 143 1.80 16.17 -20.97
CA VAL A 143 0.35 16.19 -21.01
C VAL A 143 -0.01 16.45 -22.49
N VAL A 144 -0.34 15.38 -23.21
CA VAL A 144 -0.85 15.54 -24.58
C VAL A 144 -2.22 16.20 -24.49
N PRO A 145 -2.35 17.45 -24.90
CA PRO A 145 -3.66 18.08 -24.86
C PRO A 145 -4.65 17.28 -25.75
N PRO A 146 -5.90 17.18 -25.36
CA PRO A 146 -6.88 16.47 -26.17
C PRO A 146 -6.91 17.10 -27.58
N ARG A 147 -6.72 16.27 -28.60
CA ARG A 147 -6.87 16.70 -29.97
C ARG A 147 -8.30 17.25 -30.11
N ARG A 148 -8.42 18.56 -30.26
CA ARG A 148 -9.68 19.16 -30.70
C ARG A 148 -10.00 18.52 -32.03
N GLY A 149 -11.02 17.70 -32.06
CA GLY A 149 -11.56 17.13 -33.29
C GLY A 149 -11.85 18.27 -34.23
N GLY A 150 -11.13 18.34 -35.33
CA GLY A 150 -11.42 19.29 -36.39
C GLY A 150 -12.81 18.98 -36.91
N GLY A 151 -13.75 19.83 -36.56
CA GLY A 151 -15.08 19.77 -37.19
C GLY A 151 -14.92 20.15 -38.65
N THR A 152 -15.05 19.16 -39.53
CA THR A 152 -15.26 19.42 -40.95
C THR A 152 -16.69 19.83 -41.10
N GLY A 153 -16.94 21.13 -41.36
CA GLY A 153 -18.22 21.62 -41.83
C GLY A 153 -18.45 21.22 -43.29
#